data_8be8a9eab41297a0ae7e4dc1e4af384e
#
_entry.id   8be8a9eab41297a0ae7e4dc1e4af384e
#
_cell.length_a   1.000
_cell.length_b   1.000
_cell.length_c   1.000
_cell.angle_alpha   90.00
_cell.angle_beta   90.00
_cell.angle_gamma   90.00
#
_symmetry.space_group_name_H-M   'P 1'
#
loop_
_entity.id
_entity.type
_entity.pdbx_description
1 polymer ?
#
loop_
_entity_poly.entity_id
_entity_poly.type
_entity_poly.pdbx_seq_one_letter_code
_entity_poly.pdbx_strand_id
1 'polypeptide(L)'
;MKRVEKRVEVKLSLPVVAPLLDVIRELSSELEKSLAAPQALHDMDQEFRGAWIGELLEGQKEDLRGLLALFNGQFFSEGVVAFDEKNAEPIVRACTAVRLQLRERRLKALGDEALETGDVDMAGLDETVRKAFMCYLFLATVQELIIQHLDSTIIGS
;
A
#
# COMPACT_ATOMS: atom_id res chain seq x y z
N MET A 1 23.59 -8.62 25.08
CA MET A 1 22.92 -9.51 24.12
C MET A 1 22.56 -8.76 22.86
N LYS A 2 23.02 -9.21 21.73
CA LYS A 2 22.69 -8.58 20.45
C LYS A 2 21.28 -8.97 20.03
N ARG A 3 20.45 -7.99 19.78
CA ARG A 3 19.14 -8.22 19.18
C ARG A 3 19.33 -8.52 17.68
N VAL A 4 18.81 -9.65 17.25
CA VAL A 4 18.83 -10.00 15.83
C VAL A 4 17.55 -9.46 15.20
N GLU A 5 17.70 -8.59 14.22
CA GLU A 5 16.56 -8.06 13.48
C GLU A 5 15.92 -9.16 12.64
N LYS A 6 14.60 -9.24 12.72
CA LYS A 6 13.83 -10.14 11.86
C LYS A 6 13.82 -9.60 10.44
N ARG A 7 14.14 -10.46 9.50
CA ARG A 7 14.06 -10.14 8.08
C ARG A 7 13.31 -11.28 7.39
N VAL A 8 12.32 -10.92 6.60
CA VAL A 8 11.51 -11.87 5.86
C VAL A 8 11.69 -11.62 4.38
N GLU A 9 12.10 -12.63 3.63
CA GLU A 9 12.18 -12.57 2.18
C GLU A 9 11.00 -13.33 1.60
N VAL A 10 10.31 -12.71 0.63
CA VAL A 10 9.13 -13.30 0.00
C VAL A 10 9.37 -13.36 -1.50
N LYS A 11 9.17 -14.54 -2.06
CA LYS A 11 9.24 -14.72 -3.50
C LYS A 11 7.89 -14.47 -4.12
N LEU A 12 7.83 -13.56 -5.09
CA LEU A 12 6.61 -13.17 -5.79
C LEU A 12 6.72 -13.56 -7.25
N SER A 13 5.56 -13.79 -7.87
CA SER A 13 5.52 -14.05 -9.31
C SER A 13 5.74 -12.74 -10.08
N LEU A 14 6.89 -12.60 -10.69
CA LEU A 14 7.23 -11.39 -11.45
C LEU A 14 6.20 -11.08 -12.56
N PRO A 15 5.77 -12.06 -13.40
CA PRO A 15 4.78 -11.77 -14.44
C PRO A 15 3.42 -11.29 -13.90
N VAL A 16 3.06 -11.69 -12.68
CA VAL A 16 1.80 -11.28 -12.06
C VAL A 16 1.93 -9.90 -11.42
N VAL A 17 3.03 -9.66 -10.70
CA VAL A 17 3.19 -8.44 -9.90
C VAL A 17 3.66 -7.25 -10.73
N ALA A 18 4.54 -7.47 -11.71
CA ALA A 18 5.11 -6.37 -12.48
C ALA A 18 4.05 -5.44 -13.11
N PRO A 19 2.97 -5.95 -13.72
CA PRO A 19 1.92 -5.06 -14.23
C PRO A 19 1.21 -4.24 -13.15
N LEU A 20 1.14 -4.76 -11.92
CA LEU A 20 0.51 -4.05 -10.81
C LEU A 20 1.34 -2.87 -10.33
N LEU A 21 2.65 -2.90 -10.57
CA LEU A 21 3.53 -1.80 -10.19
C LEU A 21 3.19 -0.51 -10.94
N ASP A 22 2.71 -0.60 -12.16
CA ASP A 22 2.28 0.57 -12.92
C ASP A 22 1.12 1.27 -12.23
N VAL A 23 0.17 0.50 -11.70
CA VAL A 23 -0.95 1.02 -10.94
C VAL A 23 -0.46 1.67 -9.64
N ILE A 24 0.42 0.99 -8.92
CA ILE A 24 0.97 1.50 -7.67
C ILE A 24 1.72 2.82 -7.89
N ARG A 25 2.53 2.90 -8.94
CA ARG A 25 3.27 4.11 -9.28
C ARG A 25 2.35 5.28 -9.66
N GLU A 26 1.33 4.99 -10.45
CA GLU A 26 0.35 5.98 -10.86
C GLU A 26 -0.39 6.56 -9.65
N LEU A 27 -0.86 5.70 -8.75
CA LEU A 27 -1.56 6.14 -7.55
C LEU A 27 -0.63 6.83 -6.56
N SER A 28 0.61 6.37 -6.46
CA SER A 28 1.62 7.04 -5.62
C SER A 28 1.87 8.47 -6.11
N SER A 29 1.90 8.67 -7.42
CA SER A 29 2.06 10.00 -8.01
C SER A 29 0.87 10.90 -7.65
N GLU A 30 -0.35 10.38 -7.69
CA GLU A 30 -1.54 11.12 -7.26
C GLU A 30 -1.46 11.49 -5.78
N LEU A 31 -0.97 10.58 -4.95
CA LEU A 31 -0.86 10.74 -3.50
C LEU A 31 0.29 11.67 -3.08
N GLU A 32 1.16 12.06 -3.98
CA GLU A 32 2.17 13.08 -3.70
C GLU A 32 1.54 14.45 -3.46
N LYS A 33 0.35 14.69 -3.99
CA LYS A 33 -0.33 15.97 -3.95
C LYS A 33 -1.53 16.02 -3.03
N SER A 34 -2.04 14.88 -2.59
CA SER A 34 -3.23 14.82 -1.75
C SER A 34 -3.17 13.67 -0.77
N LEU A 35 -3.76 13.88 0.41
CA LEU A 35 -3.86 12.83 1.42
C LEU A 35 -4.87 11.77 1.00
N ALA A 36 -4.59 10.51 1.37
CA ALA A 36 -5.49 9.40 1.11
C ALA A 36 -6.79 9.51 1.92
N ALA A 37 -6.74 10.15 3.09
CA ALA A 37 -7.90 10.33 3.97
C ALA A 37 -8.03 11.79 4.44
N PRO A 38 -8.38 12.71 3.54
CA PRO A 38 -8.45 14.13 3.89
C PRO A 38 -9.59 14.48 4.86
N GLN A 39 -10.61 13.63 4.95
CA GLN A 39 -11.75 13.87 5.83
C GLN A 39 -11.38 13.93 7.32
N ALA A 40 -10.26 13.32 7.69
CA ALA A 40 -9.79 13.35 9.07
C ALA A 40 -9.46 14.76 9.57
N LEU A 41 -9.33 15.72 8.66
CA LEU A 41 -8.94 17.09 8.98
C LEU A 41 -10.10 18.09 8.98
N HIS A 42 -11.33 17.63 8.79
CA HIS A 42 -12.50 18.52 8.68
C HIS A 42 -12.76 19.37 9.92
N ASP A 43 -12.51 18.83 11.11
CA ASP A 43 -12.79 19.50 12.36
C ASP A 43 -11.63 20.39 12.84
N MET A 44 -10.57 20.48 12.07
CA MET A 44 -9.41 21.27 12.44
C MET A 44 -9.55 22.74 12.01
N ASP A 45 -9.01 23.63 12.83
CA ASP A 45 -8.88 25.03 12.51
C ASP A 45 -8.08 25.20 11.21
N GLN A 46 -8.51 26.13 10.36
CA GLN A 46 -7.93 26.29 9.03
C GLN A 46 -6.43 26.56 9.03
N GLU A 47 -5.96 27.33 10.02
CA GLU A 47 -4.54 27.63 10.19
C GLU A 47 -3.72 26.39 10.51
N PHE A 48 -4.20 25.59 11.46
CA PHE A 48 -3.55 24.33 11.85
C PHE A 48 -3.67 23.28 10.74
N ARG A 49 -4.77 23.27 10.02
CA ARG A 49 -4.99 22.32 8.93
C ARG A 49 -3.89 22.43 7.88
N GLY A 50 -3.49 23.63 7.50
CA GLY A 50 -2.44 23.83 6.50
C GLY A 50 -1.11 23.21 6.93
N ALA A 51 -0.71 23.43 8.19
CA ALA A 51 0.52 22.87 8.73
C ALA A 51 0.44 21.34 8.83
N TRP A 52 -0.68 20.79 9.32
CA TRP A 52 -0.89 19.36 9.44
C TRP A 52 -0.89 18.66 8.09
N ILE A 53 -1.53 19.24 7.07
CA ILE A 53 -1.56 18.66 5.74
C ILE A 53 -0.14 18.51 5.21
N GLY A 54 0.70 19.54 5.40
CA GLY A 54 2.10 19.51 4.97
C GLY A 54 2.88 18.37 5.61
N GLU A 55 2.76 18.21 6.93
CA GLU A 55 3.44 17.14 7.66
C GLU A 55 2.94 15.75 7.28
N LEU A 56 1.63 15.58 7.21
CA LEU A 56 1.03 14.30 6.87
C LEU A 56 1.37 13.90 5.43
N LEU A 57 1.40 14.86 4.53
CA LEU A 57 1.73 14.62 3.13
C LEU A 57 3.19 14.18 2.98
N GLU A 58 4.11 14.82 3.71
CA GLU A 58 5.52 14.41 3.70
C GLU A 58 5.71 13.01 4.25
N GLY A 59 5.01 12.68 5.35
CA GLY A 59 5.02 11.32 5.92
C GLY A 59 4.48 10.30 4.92
N GLN A 60 3.38 10.63 4.25
CA GLN A 60 2.79 9.77 3.23
C GLN A 60 3.76 9.53 2.07
N LYS A 61 4.46 10.57 1.60
CA LYS A 61 5.46 10.44 0.55
C LYS A 61 6.61 9.52 0.94
N GLU A 62 7.08 9.63 2.18
CA GLU A 62 8.15 8.76 2.68
C GLU A 62 7.70 7.30 2.76
N ASP A 63 6.47 7.07 3.23
CA ASP A 63 5.89 5.73 3.29
C ASP A 63 5.80 5.13 1.88
N LEU A 64 5.36 5.90 0.90
CA LEU A 64 5.24 5.47 -0.49
C LEU A 64 6.61 5.15 -1.10
N ARG A 65 7.63 5.93 -0.78
CA ARG A 65 9.01 5.62 -1.21
C ARG A 65 9.46 4.28 -0.65
N GLY A 66 9.12 3.99 0.60
CA GLY A 66 9.43 2.71 1.23
C GLY A 66 8.76 1.54 0.52
N LEU A 67 7.48 1.71 0.15
CA LEU A 67 6.76 0.69 -0.59
C LEU A 67 7.39 0.46 -1.97
N LEU A 68 7.66 1.53 -2.71
CA LEU A 68 8.25 1.41 -4.04
C LEU A 68 9.67 0.84 -4.00
N ALA A 69 10.40 1.08 -2.93
CA ALA A 69 11.76 0.56 -2.75
C ALA A 69 11.80 -0.97 -2.59
N LEU A 70 10.68 -1.61 -2.26
CA LEU A 70 10.60 -3.07 -2.25
C LEU A 70 10.86 -3.66 -3.62
N PHE A 71 10.44 -2.95 -4.66
CA PHE A 71 10.50 -3.43 -6.04
C PHE A 71 11.77 -2.92 -6.70
N ASN A 72 12.91 -3.36 -6.17
CA ASN A 72 14.25 -2.97 -6.58
C ASN A 72 14.82 -3.96 -7.59
N GLY A 73 16.13 -3.85 -7.85
CA GLY A 73 16.83 -4.74 -8.79
C GLY A 73 16.70 -6.21 -8.43
N GLN A 74 16.69 -6.55 -7.14
CA GLN A 74 16.51 -7.93 -6.69
C GLN A 74 15.13 -8.46 -7.07
N PHE A 75 14.09 -7.63 -6.92
CA PHE A 75 12.76 -8.03 -7.35
C PHE A 75 12.72 -8.32 -8.85
N PHE A 76 13.28 -7.42 -9.66
CA PHE A 76 13.24 -7.59 -11.12
C PHE A 76 14.12 -8.72 -11.62
N SER A 77 15.17 -9.09 -10.89
CA SER A 77 16.04 -10.20 -11.28
C SER A 77 15.60 -11.54 -10.70
N GLU A 78 15.12 -11.57 -9.47
CA GLU A 78 14.82 -12.81 -8.72
C GLU A 78 13.38 -12.96 -8.28
N GLY A 79 12.57 -11.91 -8.38
CA GLY A 79 11.20 -11.92 -7.88
C GLY A 79 11.10 -11.87 -6.37
N VAL A 80 12.12 -11.38 -5.69
CA VAL A 80 12.19 -11.38 -4.23
C VAL A 80 12.04 -9.96 -3.68
N VAL A 81 11.17 -9.81 -2.66
CA VAL A 81 11.08 -8.59 -1.86
C VAL A 81 11.42 -8.93 -0.41
N ALA A 82 11.92 -7.97 0.33
CA ALA A 82 12.35 -8.19 1.72
C ALA A 82 11.70 -7.19 2.66
N PHE A 83 11.19 -7.69 3.78
CA PHE A 83 10.64 -6.90 4.87
C PHE A 83 11.51 -7.07 6.10
N ASP A 84 11.70 -6.01 6.86
CA ASP A 84 12.39 -6.04 8.14
C ASP A 84 11.70 -5.12 9.15
N GLU A 85 12.25 -5.06 10.36
CA GLU A 85 11.66 -4.23 11.42
C GLU A 85 11.70 -2.73 11.11
N LYS A 86 12.58 -2.31 10.22
CA LYS A 86 12.74 -0.89 9.88
C LYS A 86 11.76 -0.43 8.81
N ASN A 87 11.49 -1.30 7.82
CA ASN A 87 10.66 -0.90 6.69
C ASN A 87 9.19 -1.37 6.78
N ALA A 88 8.88 -2.26 7.71
CA ALA A 88 7.55 -2.87 7.80
C ALA A 88 6.43 -1.84 8.03
N GLU A 89 6.58 -0.99 9.01
CA GLU A 89 5.53 -0.02 9.37
C GLU A 89 5.26 1.00 8.26
N PRO A 90 6.28 1.65 7.66
CA PRO A 90 6.03 2.53 6.52
C PRO A 90 5.36 1.82 5.34
N ILE A 91 5.75 0.59 5.06
CA ILE A 91 5.15 -0.19 3.97
C ILE A 91 3.67 -0.48 4.24
N VAL A 92 3.32 -0.86 5.47
CA VAL A 92 1.92 -1.12 5.84
C VAL A 92 1.10 0.16 5.66
N ARG A 93 1.60 1.31 6.11
CA ARG A 93 0.90 2.59 5.94
C ARG A 93 0.74 2.96 4.46
N ALA A 94 1.78 2.76 3.66
CA ALA A 94 1.72 3.02 2.22
C ALA A 94 0.69 2.13 1.52
N CYS A 95 0.66 0.85 1.88
CA CYS A 95 -0.33 -0.08 1.34
C CYS A 95 -1.75 0.41 1.66
N THR A 96 -1.98 0.87 2.89
CA THR A 96 -3.28 1.42 3.29
C THR A 96 -3.64 2.65 2.45
N ALA A 97 -2.69 3.57 2.25
CA ALA A 97 -2.93 4.78 1.46
C ALA A 97 -3.29 4.45 0.02
N VAL A 98 -2.55 3.53 -0.62
CA VAL A 98 -2.83 3.14 -2.00
C VAL A 98 -4.16 2.39 -2.11
N ARG A 99 -4.46 1.52 -1.14
CA ARG A 99 -5.75 0.80 -1.12
C ARG A 99 -6.94 1.77 -0.99
N LEU A 100 -6.82 2.78 -0.14
CA LEU A 100 -7.86 3.81 -0.02
C LEU A 100 -8.03 4.59 -1.33
N GLN A 101 -6.94 4.92 -1.98
CA GLN A 101 -6.98 5.63 -3.26
C GLN A 101 -7.61 4.77 -4.35
N LEU A 102 -7.27 3.48 -4.41
CA LEU A 102 -7.89 2.52 -5.33
C LEU A 102 -9.39 2.45 -5.11
N ARG A 103 -9.81 2.35 -3.86
CA ARG A 103 -11.21 2.26 -3.48
C ARG A 103 -12.00 3.48 -3.94
N GLU A 104 -11.44 4.68 -3.72
CA GLU A 104 -12.09 5.93 -4.06
C GLU A 104 -12.07 6.25 -5.56
N ARG A 105 -11.00 5.90 -6.25
CA ARG A 105 -10.78 6.33 -7.63
C ARG A 105 -11.06 5.27 -8.69
N ARG A 106 -10.92 3.99 -8.34
CA ARG A 106 -10.93 2.92 -9.33
C ARG A 106 -11.95 1.81 -9.06
N LEU A 107 -12.37 1.64 -7.80
CA LEU A 107 -13.16 0.48 -7.39
C LEU A 107 -14.54 0.81 -6.84
N LYS A 108 -15.02 2.03 -7.03
CA LYS A 108 -16.35 2.44 -6.54
C LYS A 108 -17.48 1.58 -7.07
N ALA A 109 -17.36 1.10 -8.29
CA ALA A 109 -18.39 0.28 -8.94
C ALA A 109 -18.59 -1.08 -8.27
N LEU A 110 -17.57 -1.56 -7.52
CA LEU A 110 -17.64 -2.87 -6.87
C LEU A 110 -18.36 -2.87 -5.53
N GLY A 111 -18.38 -1.73 -4.84
CA GLY A 111 -18.99 -1.64 -3.51
C GLY A 111 -18.08 -2.20 -2.41
N ASP A 112 -18.34 -1.78 -1.17
CA ASP A 112 -17.50 -2.12 -0.02
C ASP A 112 -17.52 -3.60 0.33
N GLU A 113 -18.69 -4.24 0.23
CA GLU A 113 -18.83 -5.65 0.55
C GLU A 113 -17.98 -6.53 -0.35
N ALA A 114 -17.98 -6.26 -1.65
CA ALA A 114 -17.16 -7.00 -2.60
C ALA A 114 -15.67 -6.84 -2.31
N LEU A 115 -15.25 -5.65 -1.90
CA LEU A 115 -13.86 -5.39 -1.56
C LEU A 115 -13.41 -6.10 -0.28
N GLU A 116 -14.32 -6.24 0.68
CA GLU A 116 -14.02 -6.92 1.94
C GLU A 116 -13.97 -8.44 1.78
N THR A 117 -14.91 -9.01 1.03
CA THR A 117 -15.01 -10.45 0.86
C THR A 117 -14.13 -10.99 -0.26
N GLY A 118 -13.79 -10.13 -1.23
CA GLY A 118 -13.09 -10.56 -2.43
C GLY A 118 -13.98 -11.34 -3.39
N ASP A 119 -15.28 -11.38 -3.12
CA ASP A 119 -16.25 -12.13 -3.92
C ASP A 119 -16.69 -11.31 -5.13
N VAL A 120 -15.90 -11.37 -6.18
CA VAL A 120 -16.09 -10.59 -7.40
C VAL A 120 -15.90 -11.51 -8.60
N ASP A 121 -16.83 -11.42 -9.56
CA ASP A 121 -16.69 -12.11 -10.84
C ASP A 121 -15.64 -11.39 -11.69
N MET A 122 -14.41 -11.88 -11.66
CA MET A 122 -13.29 -11.27 -12.37
C MET A 122 -13.49 -11.26 -13.89
N ALA A 123 -14.18 -12.26 -14.42
CA ALA A 123 -14.40 -12.34 -15.86
C ALA A 123 -15.34 -11.26 -16.37
N GLY A 124 -16.24 -10.78 -15.53
CA GLY A 124 -17.18 -9.71 -15.87
C GLY A 124 -16.64 -8.32 -15.74
N LEU A 125 -15.41 -8.16 -15.23
CA LEU A 125 -14.81 -6.85 -15.04
C LEU A 125 -14.07 -6.37 -16.28
N ASP A 126 -14.17 -5.08 -16.54
CA ASP A 126 -13.31 -4.37 -17.46
C ASP A 126 -11.85 -4.54 -17.04
N GLU A 127 -10.95 -4.60 -17.99
CA GLU A 127 -9.52 -4.86 -17.74
C GLU A 127 -8.90 -3.88 -16.74
N THR A 128 -9.22 -2.59 -16.85
CA THR A 128 -8.71 -1.57 -15.94
C THR A 128 -9.18 -1.80 -14.51
N VAL A 129 -10.46 -2.12 -14.33
CA VAL A 129 -11.03 -2.40 -13.01
C VAL A 129 -10.47 -3.70 -12.45
N ARG A 130 -10.32 -4.72 -13.30
CA ARG A 130 -9.73 -6.00 -12.88
C ARG A 130 -8.32 -5.80 -12.37
N LYS A 131 -7.49 -5.06 -13.09
CA LYS A 131 -6.11 -4.78 -12.71
C LYS A 131 -6.05 -4.00 -11.39
N ALA A 132 -6.93 -3.00 -11.22
CA ALA A 132 -7.03 -2.23 -9.99
C ALA A 132 -7.43 -3.13 -8.81
N PHE A 133 -8.38 -4.03 -9.01
CA PHE A 133 -8.82 -4.95 -7.98
C PHE A 133 -7.72 -5.94 -7.60
N MET A 134 -7.00 -6.47 -8.58
CA MET A 134 -5.84 -7.34 -8.32
C MET A 134 -4.77 -6.61 -7.52
N CYS A 135 -4.53 -5.34 -7.84
CA CYS A 135 -3.59 -4.50 -7.10
C CYS A 135 -4.06 -4.32 -5.63
N TYR A 136 -5.34 -4.07 -5.42
CA TYR A 136 -5.92 -3.94 -4.09
C TYR A 136 -5.70 -5.21 -3.26
N LEU A 137 -5.95 -6.38 -3.84
CA LEU A 137 -5.75 -7.67 -3.19
C LEU A 137 -4.27 -7.94 -2.93
N PHE A 138 -3.41 -7.59 -3.87
CA PHE A 138 -1.97 -7.75 -3.71
C PHE A 138 -1.45 -6.94 -2.51
N LEU A 139 -1.86 -5.68 -2.41
CA LEU A 139 -1.45 -4.83 -1.29
C LEU A 139 -1.98 -5.35 0.06
N ALA A 140 -3.21 -5.88 0.07
CA ALA A 140 -3.74 -6.52 1.26
C ALA A 140 -2.91 -7.74 1.66
N THR A 141 -2.45 -8.51 0.67
CA THR A 141 -1.60 -9.68 0.91
C THR A 141 -0.24 -9.27 1.48
N VAL A 142 0.35 -8.19 0.96
CA VAL A 142 1.61 -7.65 1.50
C VAL A 142 1.44 -7.27 2.97
N GLN A 143 0.36 -6.56 3.31
CA GLN A 143 0.08 -6.19 4.69
C GLN A 143 -0.08 -7.42 5.58
N GLU A 144 -0.80 -8.42 5.12
CA GLU A 144 -1.02 -9.64 5.85
C GLU A 144 0.28 -10.41 6.11
N LEU A 145 1.15 -10.50 5.11
CA LEU A 145 2.44 -11.15 5.25
C LEU A 145 3.31 -10.46 6.30
N ILE A 146 3.30 -9.15 6.33
CA ILE A 146 4.05 -8.39 7.33
C ILE A 146 3.51 -8.67 8.73
N ILE A 147 2.18 -8.64 8.90
CA ILE A 147 1.53 -8.90 10.17
C ILE A 147 1.82 -10.30 10.68
N GLN A 148 1.77 -11.30 9.80
CA GLN A 148 1.99 -12.70 10.17
C GLN A 148 3.43 -13.03 10.53
N HIS A 149 4.40 -12.43 9.84
CA HIS A 149 5.79 -12.83 9.94
C HIS A 149 6.67 -11.90 10.76
N LEU A 150 6.20 -10.70 11.06
CA LEU A 150 6.90 -9.77 11.90
C LEU A 150 6.12 -9.54 13.20
N ASP A 151 6.85 -9.16 14.24
CA ASP A 151 6.24 -8.93 15.56
C ASP A 151 5.22 -7.77 15.46
N SER A 152 4.00 -8.03 15.94
CA SER A 152 2.93 -7.03 15.94
C SER A 152 3.27 -5.78 16.75
N THR A 153 4.19 -5.87 17.72
CA THR A 153 4.64 -4.70 18.47
C THR A 153 5.39 -3.68 17.61
N ILE A 154 5.96 -4.14 16.49
CA ILE A 154 6.71 -3.28 15.57
C ILE A 154 5.76 -2.42 14.74
N ILE A 155 4.56 -2.91 14.46
CA ILE A 155 3.58 -2.24 13.60
C ILE A 155 2.43 -1.61 14.38
N GLY A 156 2.72 -1.13 15.58
CA GLY A 156 1.81 -0.28 16.33
C GLY A 156 0.78 -0.95 17.20
N SER A 157 1.06 -2.13 17.64
CA SER A 157 0.19 -2.78 18.61
C SER A 157 0.44 -2.30 20.02
#